data_71f8e1ffae8734ad9b077052d4be9ef6
#
_entry.id   71f8e1ffae8734ad9b077052d4be9ef6
#
_cell.length_a   1.000
_cell.length_b   1.000
_cell.length_c   1.000
_cell.angle_alpha   90.00
_cell.angle_beta   90.00
_cell.angle_gamma   90.00
#
_symmetry.space_group_name_H-M   'P 1'
#
loop_
_entity.id
_entity.type
_entity.pdbx_description
1 polymer ?
#
loop_
_entity_poly.entity_id
_entity_poly.type
_entity_poly.pdbx_seq_one_letter_code
_entity_poly.pdbx_strand_id
1 'polypeptide(L)'
;GFVFIPEVGDHVLVGFRHGDPNRPYVMGSLFNGTTGAGGFAENHLKSIRTRSGHAIELDDSPSSLGITIKDNKGNYIHIDSNGDNIVVNAEKDITFNAGETFTVNCKNANIFAEESINMNAEQDITSVSGENTSIQAGESLTEIAADSYILSASEANVQVTEEHNLQASTISETAEKINIDSTMEDLDLSSPKKVNIQSSEKVNLF
;
A
#
# COMPACT_ATOMS: atom_id res chain seq x y z
N GLY A 1 9.75 -34.70 5.40
CA GLY A 1 9.18 -35.73 4.54
C GLY A 1 8.14 -35.14 3.58
N PHE A 2 7.83 -35.87 2.55
CA PHE A 2 6.84 -35.53 1.53
C PHE A 2 5.65 -36.47 1.70
N VAL A 3 4.43 -35.98 1.91
CA VAL A 3 3.26 -36.80 2.17
C VAL A 3 2.11 -36.37 1.26
N PHE A 4 1.81 -37.20 0.24
CA PHE A 4 0.59 -37.12 -0.56
C PHE A 4 -0.10 -38.49 -0.43
N ILE A 5 -1.17 -38.54 0.34
CA ILE A 5 -1.98 -39.74 0.49
C ILE A 5 -2.90 -39.84 -0.73
N PRO A 6 -2.87 -40.95 -1.48
CA PRO A 6 -3.75 -41.16 -2.60
C PRO A 6 -5.22 -41.16 -2.19
N GLU A 7 -6.06 -40.62 -3.06
CA GLU A 7 -7.51 -40.62 -2.89
C GLU A 7 -8.15 -41.77 -3.68
N VAL A 8 -9.36 -42.16 -3.29
CA VAL A 8 -10.12 -43.17 -4.03
C VAL A 8 -10.31 -42.74 -5.49
N GLY A 9 -9.84 -43.58 -6.40
CA GLY A 9 -9.85 -43.32 -7.85
C GLY A 9 -8.51 -42.87 -8.42
N ASP A 10 -7.49 -42.65 -7.60
CA ASP A 10 -6.15 -42.37 -8.07
C ASP A 10 -5.46 -43.61 -8.62
N HIS A 11 -4.69 -43.47 -9.68
CA HIS A 11 -3.72 -44.44 -10.10
C HIS A 11 -2.45 -44.23 -9.30
N VAL A 12 -1.93 -45.31 -8.72
CA VAL A 12 -0.74 -45.26 -7.87
C VAL A 12 0.34 -46.21 -8.36
N LEU A 13 1.59 -45.81 -8.16
CA LEU A 13 2.74 -46.69 -8.31
C LEU A 13 2.97 -47.41 -7.00
N VAL A 14 2.98 -48.75 -7.03
CA VAL A 14 3.20 -49.60 -5.86
C VAL A 14 4.55 -50.28 -5.95
N GLY A 15 5.34 -50.14 -4.91
CA GLY A 15 6.55 -50.89 -4.69
C GLY A 15 6.32 -52.01 -3.66
N PHE A 16 7.22 -52.99 -3.63
CA PHE A 16 7.19 -54.10 -2.69
C PHE A 16 8.48 -54.15 -1.90
N ARG A 17 8.37 -54.10 -0.57
CA ARG A 17 9.54 -54.12 0.31
C ARG A 17 10.31 -55.44 0.16
N HIS A 18 11.58 -55.36 -0.19
CA HIS A 18 12.46 -56.52 -0.49
C HIS A 18 11.90 -57.47 -1.55
N GLY A 19 11.04 -56.98 -2.47
CA GLY A 19 10.41 -57.82 -3.49
C GLY A 19 9.27 -58.73 -2.99
N ASP A 20 8.85 -58.60 -1.73
CA ASP A 20 7.80 -59.40 -1.11
C ASP A 20 6.40 -58.87 -1.48
N PRO A 21 5.58 -59.63 -2.26
CA PRO A 21 4.22 -59.21 -2.64
C PRO A 21 3.28 -58.91 -1.47
N ASN A 22 3.55 -59.45 -0.30
CA ASN A 22 2.74 -59.23 0.90
C ASN A 22 3.09 -57.93 1.64
N ARG A 23 4.10 -57.19 1.14
CA ARG A 23 4.56 -55.92 1.74
C ARG A 23 4.51 -54.75 0.74
N PRO A 24 3.33 -54.47 0.16
CA PRO A 24 3.19 -53.37 -0.76
C PRO A 24 3.32 -52.00 -0.03
N TYR A 25 3.86 -51.02 -0.73
CA TYR A 25 3.81 -49.59 -0.33
C TYR A 25 3.60 -48.70 -1.53
N VAL A 26 2.87 -47.60 -1.34
CA VAL A 26 2.64 -46.64 -2.41
C VAL A 26 3.83 -45.70 -2.53
N MET A 27 4.38 -45.61 -3.74
CA MET A 27 5.51 -44.75 -4.06
C MET A 27 5.04 -43.33 -4.49
N GLY A 28 3.85 -43.21 -5.05
CA GLY A 28 3.25 -41.95 -5.50
C GLY A 28 2.01 -42.18 -6.34
N SER A 29 1.29 -41.13 -6.61
CA SER A 29 0.16 -41.11 -7.52
C SER A 29 0.63 -40.84 -8.95
N LEU A 30 -0.06 -41.42 -9.92
CA LEU A 30 0.20 -41.26 -11.34
C LEU A 30 -0.94 -40.47 -11.97
N PHE A 31 -0.60 -39.66 -12.95
CA PHE A 31 -1.58 -39.01 -13.81
C PHE A 31 -2.32 -40.06 -14.67
N ASN A 32 -3.65 -40.03 -14.63
CA ASN A 32 -4.48 -41.04 -15.32
C ASN A 32 -5.31 -40.46 -16.50
N GLY A 33 -5.10 -39.20 -16.88
CA GLY A 33 -5.80 -38.58 -17.97
C GLY A 33 -7.23 -38.04 -17.64
N THR A 34 -7.78 -38.43 -16.49
CA THR A 34 -9.14 -38.00 -16.05
C THR A 34 -9.15 -37.12 -14.80
N THR A 35 -8.14 -37.24 -13.95
CA THR A 35 -8.07 -36.55 -12.64
C THR A 35 -7.02 -35.43 -12.61
N GLY A 36 -6.98 -34.59 -13.64
CA GLY A 36 -6.14 -33.42 -13.68
C GLY A 36 -5.03 -33.48 -14.73
N ALA A 37 -4.96 -32.47 -15.58
CA ALA A 37 -3.86 -32.28 -16.50
C ALA A 37 -2.65 -31.70 -15.73
N GLY A 38 -1.73 -32.54 -15.31
CA GLY A 38 -0.49 -32.13 -14.64
C GLY A 38 0.60 -31.66 -15.60
N GLY A 39 0.40 -31.74 -16.91
CA GLY A 39 1.37 -31.36 -17.92
C GLY A 39 0.77 -31.38 -19.33
N PHE A 40 1.56 -30.97 -20.32
CA PHE A 40 1.23 -31.00 -21.73
C PHE A 40 2.13 -31.97 -22.51
N ALA A 41 1.71 -32.32 -23.73
CA ALA A 41 2.45 -33.24 -24.58
C ALA A 41 3.90 -32.82 -24.85
N GLU A 42 4.16 -31.53 -24.90
CA GLU A 42 5.48 -30.93 -25.10
C GLU A 42 6.34 -30.87 -23.83
N ASN A 43 5.79 -31.31 -22.70
CA ASN A 43 6.45 -31.35 -21.38
C ASN A 43 7.04 -30.02 -20.90
N HIS A 44 6.45 -28.88 -21.31
CA HIS A 44 6.86 -27.57 -20.80
C HIS A 44 6.34 -27.33 -19.38
N LEU A 45 5.13 -27.79 -19.05
CA LEU A 45 4.52 -27.61 -17.73
C LEU A 45 4.81 -28.79 -16.79
N LYS A 46 5.36 -28.47 -15.62
CA LYS A 46 5.48 -29.38 -14.47
C LYS A 46 4.58 -28.82 -13.38
N SER A 47 3.79 -29.68 -12.73
CA SER A 47 2.87 -29.19 -11.70
C SER A 47 2.66 -30.16 -10.54
N ILE A 48 2.36 -29.58 -9.38
CA ILE A 48 1.72 -30.25 -8.24
C ILE A 48 0.30 -29.71 -8.19
N ARG A 49 -0.70 -30.58 -8.31
CA ARG A 49 -2.10 -30.18 -8.33
C ARG A 49 -2.94 -31.05 -7.41
N THR A 50 -3.84 -30.43 -6.66
CA THR A 50 -4.83 -31.12 -5.82
C THR A 50 -6.14 -31.30 -6.59
N ARG A 51 -7.00 -32.20 -6.11
CA ARG A 51 -8.34 -32.44 -6.67
C ARG A 51 -9.23 -31.21 -6.64
N SER A 52 -9.08 -30.35 -5.62
CA SER A 52 -9.82 -29.08 -5.48
C SER A 52 -9.29 -27.96 -6.38
N GLY A 53 -8.19 -28.17 -7.12
CA GLY A 53 -7.67 -27.23 -8.09
C GLY A 53 -6.57 -26.30 -7.56
N HIS A 54 -6.08 -26.50 -6.33
CA HIS A 54 -4.86 -25.81 -5.90
C HIS A 54 -3.67 -26.34 -6.69
N ALA A 55 -2.78 -25.45 -7.15
CA ALA A 55 -1.66 -25.83 -7.98
C ALA A 55 -0.39 -25.05 -7.70
N ILE A 56 0.75 -25.73 -7.85
CA ILE A 56 2.07 -25.12 -8.07
C ILE A 56 2.49 -25.57 -9.46
N GLU A 57 2.72 -24.60 -10.34
CA GLU A 57 3.04 -24.81 -11.75
C GLU A 57 4.40 -24.19 -12.06
N LEU A 58 5.24 -24.93 -12.75
CA LEU A 58 6.50 -24.47 -13.33
C LEU A 58 6.36 -24.62 -14.85
N ASP A 59 6.36 -23.51 -15.56
CA ASP A 59 6.22 -23.47 -17.01
C ASP A 59 7.56 -23.09 -17.63
N ASP A 60 8.11 -23.99 -18.43
CA ASP A 60 9.36 -23.79 -19.18
C ASP A 60 9.12 -23.38 -20.63
N SER A 61 7.87 -23.09 -21.02
CA SER A 61 7.59 -22.64 -22.38
C SER A 61 8.14 -21.23 -22.63
N PRO A 62 8.68 -20.95 -23.82
CA PRO A 62 9.22 -19.63 -24.13
C PRO A 62 8.20 -18.47 -24.03
N SER A 63 6.91 -18.79 -24.20
CA SER A 63 5.83 -17.78 -24.14
C SER A 63 5.32 -17.50 -22.72
N SER A 64 5.56 -18.40 -21.77
CA SER A 64 4.96 -18.33 -20.43
C SER A 64 5.93 -18.81 -19.35
N LEU A 65 7.23 -18.59 -19.59
CA LEU A 65 8.29 -19.01 -18.66
C LEU A 65 8.05 -18.42 -17.26
N GLY A 66 7.81 -19.28 -16.27
CA GLY A 66 7.52 -18.78 -14.93
C GLY A 66 7.04 -19.82 -13.92
N ILE A 67 6.74 -19.35 -12.73
CA ILE A 67 6.25 -20.14 -11.62
C ILE A 67 4.93 -19.56 -11.15
N THR A 68 3.89 -20.39 -11.02
CA THR A 68 2.59 -19.97 -10.50
C THR A 68 2.17 -20.82 -9.31
N ILE A 69 1.80 -20.20 -8.21
CA ILE A 69 1.11 -20.81 -7.08
C ILE A 69 -0.30 -20.26 -7.08
N LYS A 70 -1.33 -21.10 -7.21
CA LYS A 70 -2.71 -20.66 -7.34
C LYS A 70 -3.72 -21.58 -6.67
N ASP A 71 -4.87 -21.01 -6.36
CA ASP A 71 -6.06 -21.75 -6.00
C ASP A 71 -7.06 -21.83 -7.19
N ASN A 72 -8.26 -22.32 -6.91
CA ASN A 72 -9.35 -22.41 -7.88
C ASN A 72 -10.31 -21.18 -7.86
N LYS A 73 -9.98 -20.14 -7.10
CA LYS A 73 -10.83 -18.96 -6.90
C LYS A 73 -10.23 -17.65 -7.40
N GLY A 74 -9.08 -17.70 -8.07
CA GLY A 74 -8.44 -16.52 -8.61
C GLY A 74 -7.31 -15.93 -7.75
N ASN A 75 -7.04 -16.50 -6.57
CA ASN A 75 -5.88 -16.09 -5.79
C ASN A 75 -4.62 -16.74 -6.35
N TYR A 76 -3.56 -15.95 -6.57
CA TYR A 76 -2.31 -16.48 -7.07
C TYR A 76 -1.09 -15.63 -6.73
N ILE A 77 0.07 -16.28 -6.76
CA ILE A 77 1.38 -15.65 -6.84
C ILE A 77 2.01 -16.14 -8.14
N HIS A 78 2.40 -15.22 -9.01
CA HIS A 78 3.02 -15.52 -10.28
C HIS A 78 4.37 -14.82 -10.39
N ILE A 79 5.41 -15.61 -10.69
CA ILE A 79 6.74 -15.12 -11.02
C ILE A 79 6.90 -15.25 -12.53
N ASP A 80 6.84 -14.16 -13.24
CA ASP A 80 7.04 -14.08 -14.68
C ASP A 80 8.53 -13.89 -14.98
N SER A 81 9.17 -14.97 -15.44
CA SER A 81 10.61 -14.94 -15.74
C SER A 81 10.93 -14.24 -17.06
N ASN A 82 9.97 -14.07 -17.97
CA ASN A 82 10.16 -13.31 -19.20
C ASN A 82 10.09 -11.80 -18.99
N GLY A 83 9.22 -11.37 -18.09
CA GLY A 83 8.98 -9.97 -17.78
C GLY A 83 9.71 -9.46 -16.54
N ASP A 84 10.48 -10.31 -15.83
CA ASP A 84 11.15 -10.01 -14.57
C ASP A 84 10.17 -9.45 -13.50
N ASN A 85 8.94 -9.99 -13.45
CA ASN A 85 7.86 -9.49 -12.62
C ASN A 85 7.41 -10.51 -11.58
N ILE A 86 6.92 -10.02 -10.45
CA ILE A 86 6.17 -10.81 -9.47
C ILE A 86 4.81 -10.17 -9.27
N VAL A 87 3.75 -10.95 -9.45
CA VAL A 87 2.37 -10.53 -9.24
C VAL A 87 1.77 -11.33 -8.09
N VAL A 88 1.18 -10.64 -7.14
CA VAL A 88 0.37 -11.21 -6.06
C VAL A 88 -1.05 -10.72 -6.23
N ASN A 89 -1.98 -11.64 -6.42
CA ASN A 89 -3.39 -11.34 -6.61
C ASN A 89 -4.26 -12.06 -5.59
N ALA A 90 -5.19 -11.35 -4.99
CA ALA A 90 -6.25 -11.92 -4.17
C ALA A 90 -7.60 -11.35 -4.57
N GLU A 91 -8.63 -12.19 -4.60
CA GLU A 91 -10.01 -11.80 -4.92
C GLU A 91 -10.68 -10.96 -3.81
N LYS A 92 -10.08 -10.94 -2.61
CA LYS A 92 -10.58 -10.17 -1.48
C LYS A 92 -9.45 -9.43 -0.77
N ASP A 93 -8.76 -10.10 0.12
CA ASP A 93 -7.86 -9.45 1.07
C ASP A 93 -6.42 -9.96 0.94
N ILE A 94 -5.46 -9.06 1.08
CA ILE A 94 -4.06 -9.38 1.31
C ILE A 94 -3.65 -8.75 2.64
N THR A 95 -3.11 -9.58 3.54
CA THR A 95 -2.61 -9.12 4.83
C THR A 95 -1.14 -9.44 4.97
N PHE A 96 -0.34 -8.43 5.29
CA PHE A 96 1.07 -8.57 5.62
C PHE A 96 1.28 -8.31 7.11
N ASN A 97 1.70 -9.33 7.86
CA ASN A 97 2.03 -9.22 9.28
C ASN A 97 3.54 -9.43 9.46
N ALA A 98 4.23 -8.40 9.92
CA ALA A 98 5.64 -8.47 10.28
C ALA A 98 5.77 -8.24 11.80
N GLY A 99 6.48 -9.11 12.51
CA GLY A 99 6.71 -8.97 13.95
C GLY A 99 7.62 -7.80 14.32
N GLU A 100 8.42 -7.33 13.36
CA GLU A 100 9.34 -6.20 13.56
C GLU A 100 9.20 -5.17 12.44
N THR A 101 9.68 -5.45 11.23
CA THR A 101 9.79 -4.44 10.17
C THR A 101 9.21 -4.94 8.85
N PHE A 102 8.42 -4.11 8.22
CA PHE A 102 8.01 -4.24 6.83
C PHE A 102 8.65 -3.12 6.01
N THR A 103 9.51 -3.46 5.05
CA THR A 103 10.26 -2.49 4.25
C THR A 103 9.94 -2.64 2.76
N VAL A 104 9.66 -1.53 2.09
CA VAL A 104 9.46 -1.45 0.64
C VAL A 104 10.55 -0.57 0.04
N ASN A 105 11.43 -1.16 -0.79
CA ASN A 105 12.45 -0.46 -1.53
C ASN A 105 12.16 -0.56 -3.03
N CYS A 106 11.80 0.53 -3.65
CA CYS A 106 11.47 0.57 -5.07
C CYS A 106 11.75 1.96 -5.65
N LYS A 107 11.79 2.04 -6.97
CA LYS A 107 11.90 3.33 -7.66
C LYS A 107 10.61 4.13 -7.54
N ASN A 108 9.45 3.46 -7.68
CA ASN A 108 8.15 4.09 -7.58
C ASN A 108 7.22 3.21 -6.74
N ALA A 109 6.52 3.78 -5.79
CA ALA A 109 5.44 3.14 -5.05
C ALA A 109 4.12 3.86 -5.33
N ASN A 110 3.12 3.12 -5.83
CA ASN A 110 1.79 3.64 -6.10
C ASN A 110 0.78 2.91 -5.20
N ILE A 111 0.01 3.65 -4.45
CA ILE A 111 -1.04 3.11 -3.58
C ILE A 111 -2.35 3.76 -3.99
N PHE A 112 -3.30 2.96 -4.48
CA PHE A 112 -4.63 3.39 -4.90
C PHE A 112 -5.66 2.66 -4.05
N ALA A 113 -6.59 3.39 -3.49
CA ALA A 113 -7.75 2.85 -2.78
C ALA A 113 -9.01 3.56 -3.27
N GLU A 114 -10.09 2.82 -3.51
CA GLU A 114 -11.37 3.39 -3.93
C GLU A 114 -12.08 4.10 -2.78
N GLU A 115 -11.86 3.67 -1.54
CA GLU A 115 -12.55 4.22 -0.37
C GLU A 115 -11.59 4.96 0.56
N SER A 116 -10.61 4.28 1.16
CA SER A 116 -9.76 4.90 2.18
C SER A 116 -8.35 4.33 2.25
N ILE A 117 -7.41 5.18 2.66
CA ILE A 117 -6.06 4.81 3.08
C ILE A 117 -5.89 5.27 4.52
N ASN A 118 -5.66 4.32 5.45
CA ASN A 118 -5.44 4.61 6.85
C ASN A 118 -3.98 4.32 7.22
N MET A 119 -3.28 5.31 7.73
CA MET A 119 -1.94 5.18 8.29
C MET A 119 -1.99 5.52 9.78
N ASN A 120 -1.56 4.61 10.63
CA ASN A 120 -1.58 4.79 12.07
C ASN A 120 -0.26 4.29 12.68
N ALA A 121 0.33 5.07 13.55
CA ALA A 121 1.51 4.71 14.32
C ALA A 121 1.33 5.15 15.78
N GLU A 122 1.82 4.35 16.72
CA GLU A 122 1.79 4.71 18.15
C GLU A 122 2.79 5.83 18.49
N GLN A 123 3.82 6.02 17.67
CA GLN A 123 4.85 7.03 17.87
C GLN A 123 4.86 8.03 16.71
N ASP A 124 5.56 7.73 15.64
CA ASP A 124 5.86 8.70 14.61
C ASP A 124 5.41 8.25 13.20
N ILE A 125 4.89 9.18 12.42
CA ILE A 125 4.74 9.07 10.97
C ILE A 125 5.62 10.16 10.36
N THR A 126 6.66 9.75 9.64
CA THR A 126 7.59 10.68 8.97
C THR A 126 7.43 10.59 7.46
N SER A 127 7.18 11.71 6.81
CA SER A 127 7.15 11.85 5.36
C SER A 127 8.24 12.83 4.91
N VAL A 128 9.15 12.36 4.06
CA VAL A 128 10.26 13.17 3.55
C VAL A 128 10.29 13.09 2.03
N SER A 129 10.34 14.24 1.38
CA SER A 129 10.50 14.35 -0.07
C SER A 129 11.73 15.21 -0.39
N GLY A 130 12.54 14.77 -1.35
CA GLY A 130 13.71 15.52 -1.83
C GLY A 130 13.33 16.73 -2.69
N GLU A 131 12.12 16.76 -3.27
CA GLU A 131 11.65 17.85 -4.12
C GLU A 131 10.31 18.39 -3.65
N ASN A 132 9.21 17.73 -3.96
CA ASN A 132 7.87 18.26 -3.74
C ASN A 132 6.99 17.27 -2.97
N THR A 133 6.20 17.80 -2.05
CA THR A 133 5.06 17.09 -1.44
C THR A 133 3.79 17.85 -1.77
N SER A 134 2.79 17.17 -2.31
CA SER A 134 1.48 17.74 -2.60
C SER A 134 0.40 16.97 -1.85
N ILE A 135 -0.44 17.70 -1.12
CA ILE A 135 -1.61 17.15 -0.42
C ILE A 135 -2.83 17.89 -0.94
N GLN A 136 -3.80 17.16 -1.47
CA GLN A 136 -5.02 17.72 -2.03
C GLN A 136 -6.23 16.98 -1.48
N ALA A 137 -7.22 17.69 -1.01
CA ALA A 137 -8.52 17.18 -0.60
C ALA A 137 -9.63 17.79 -1.45
N GLY A 138 -10.61 17.00 -1.88
CA GLY A 138 -11.76 17.47 -2.66
C GLY A 138 -12.77 18.24 -1.80
N GLU A 139 -12.82 17.96 -0.50
CA GLU A 139 -13.76 18.62 0.43
C GLU A 139 -13.01 19.28 1.57
N SER A 140 -12.40 18.51 2.47
CA SER A 140 -11.75 19.08 3.65
C SER A 140 -10.39 18.46 3.92
N LEU A 141 -9.45 19.29 4.35
CA LEU A 141 -8.18 18.89 4.95
C LEU A 141 -8.17 19.35 6.40
N THR A 142 -7.95 18.42 7.34
CA THR A 142 -7.88 18.73 8.76
C THR A 142 -6.53 18.29 9.31
N GLU A 143 -5.82 19.23 9.94
CA GLU A 143 -4.55 18.99 10.63
C GLU A 143 -4.71 19.39 12.11
N ILE A 144 -4.44 18.47 13.02
CA ILE A 144 -4.56 18.69 14.47
C ILE A 144 -3.27 18.30 15.14
N ALA A 145 -2.66 19.23 15.87
CA ALA A 145 -1.52 18.99 16.73
C ALA A 145 -1.90 19.36 18.18
N ALA A 146 -1.63 18.47 19.13
CA ALA A 146 -1.95 18.70 20.53
C ALA A 146 -1.02 19.73 21.19
N ASP A 147 0.23 19.81 20.74
CA ASP A 147 1.24 20.68 21.34
C ASP A 147 1.72 21.76 20.36
N SER A 148 2.33 21.41 19.26
CA SER A 148 2.85 22.39 18.32
C SER A 148 2.61 22.03 16.86
N TYR A 149 2.31 23.05 16.06
CA TYR A 149 2.28 22.99 14.59
C TYR A 149 3.29 24.01 14.05
N ILE A 150 4.29 23.56 13.32
CA ILE A 150 5.37 24.40 12.81
C ILE A 150 5.37 24.38 11.29
N LEU A 151 5.22 25.56 10.68
CA LEU A 151 5.42 25.76 9.25
C LEU A 151 6.68 26.62 9.06
N SER A 152 7.66 26.12 8.33
CA SER A 152 8.90 26.83 8.00
C SER A 152 9.11 26.76 6.49
N ALA A 153 9.08 27.91 5.84
CA ALA A 153 9.26 28.05 4.39
C ALA A 153 9.87 29.39 4.05
N SER A 154 10.52 29.51 2.89
CA SER A 154 10.94 30.78 2.33
C SER A 154 9.76 31.64 1.88
N GLU A 155 8.67 31.00 1.46
CA GLU A 155 7.44 31.64 1.05
C GLU A 155 6.24 30.78 1.51
N ALA A 156 5.23 31.37 2.09
CA ALA A 156 3.98 30.74 2.45
C ALA A 156 2.81 31.56 1.93
N ASN A 157 1.99 30.96 1.05
CA ASN A 157 0.80 31.59 0.49
C ASN A 157 -0.45 30.93 1.06
N VAL A 158 -1.31 31.71 1.68
CA VAL A 158 -2.63 31.29 2.17
C VAL A 158 -3.69 32.05 1.42
N GLN A 159 -4.51 31.36 0.64
CA GLN A 159 -5.62 31.94 -0.10
C GLN A 159 -6.92 31.29 0.35
N VAL A 160 -7.84 32.11 0.85
CA VAL A 160 -9.15 31.68 1.33
C VAL A 160 -10.21 32.55 0.64
N THR A 161 -11.25 31.92 0.08
CA THR A 161 -12.27 32.60 -0.71
C THR A 161 -13.42 33.15 0.13
N GLU A 162 -13.69 32.59 1.29
CA GLU A 162 -14.83 32.99 2.13
C GLU A 162 -14.36 33.51 3.48
N GLU A 163 -13.89 32.63 4.37
CA GLU A 163 -13.60 33.03 5.75
C GLU A 163 -12.27 32.46 6.23
N HIS A 164 -11.40 33.30 6.77
CA HIS A 164 -10.15 32.91 7.43
C HIS A 164 -10.19 33.30 8.91
N ASN A 165 -10.39 32.33 9.78
CA ASN A 165 -10.43 32.53 11.23
C ASN A 165 -9.08 32.19 11.86
N LEU A 166 -8.50 33.12 12.61
CA LEU A 166 -7.30 32.94 13.40
C LEU A 166 -7.61 33.26 14.86
N GLN A 167 -7.56 32.26 15.74
CA GLN A 167 -7.85 32.41 17.15
C GLN A 167 -6.69 31.87 18.00
N ALA A 168 -6.13 32.70 18.86
CA ALA A 168 -5.06 32.31 19.79
C ALA A 168 -5.11 33.19 21.04
N SER A 169 -4.47 32.74 22.13
CA SER A 169 -4.22 33.57 23.30
C SER A 169 -3.29 34.74 22.99
N THR A 170 -2.36 34.55 22.07
CA THR A 170 -1.45 35.57 21.56
C THR A 170 -1.21 35.34 20.07
N ILE A 171 -1.33 36.37 19.26
CA ILE A 171 -0.93 36.42 17.86
C ILE A 171 0.20 37.44 17.77
N SER A 172 1.34 37.03 17.21
CA SER A 172 2.50 37.89 16.99
C SER A 172 2.96 37.79 15.56
N GLU A 173 2.92 38.89 14.85
CA GLU A 173 3.37 38.98 13.46
C GLU A 173 4.52 39.99 13.37
N THR A 174 5.63 39.57 12.75
CA THR A 174 6.81 40.41 12.57
C THR A 174 7.31 40.28 11.14
N ALA A 175 7.43 41.37 10.44
CA ALA A 175 7.94 41.47 9.07
C ALA A 175 8.57 42.83 8.82
N GLU A 176 9.41 42.91 7.79
CA GLU A 176 9.89 44.22 7.29
C GLU A 176 8.74 45.13 6.84
N LYS A 177 7.70 44.53 6.27
CA LYS A 177 6.49 45.22 5.83
C LYS A 177 5.25 44.37 6.06
N ILE A 178 4.25 44.92 6.70
CA ILE A 178 2.93 44.31 6.86
C ILE A 178 1.92 45.24 6.17
N ASN A 179 1.14 44.72 5.21
CA ASN A 179 0.00 45.39 4.60
C ASN A 179 -1.28 44.68 5.03
N ILE A 180 -2.24 45.42 5.48
CA ILE A 180 -3.59 44.95 5.81
C ILE A 180 -4.57 45.85 5.10
N ASP A 181 -5.27 45.33 4.09
CA ASP A 181 -6.21 46.10 3.26
C ASP A 181 -7.59 45.41 3.29
N SER A 182 -8.62 46.19 3.58
CA SER A 182 -10.01 45.82 3.31
C SER A 182 -10.49 46.55 2.05
N THR A 183 -10.93 45.77 1.06
CA THR A 183 -11.24 46.32 -0.27
C THR A 183 -12.71 46.71 -0.47
N MET A 184 -13.61 46.22 0.36
CA MET A 184 -15.05 46.38 0.17
C MET A 184 -15.78 46.87 1.42
N GLU A 185 -15.28 46.58 2.60
CA GLU A 185 -15.91 46.94 3.87
C GLU A 185 -14.90 47.54 4.84
N ASP A 186 -15.29 47.84 6.05
CA ASP A 186 -14.42 48.46 7.05
C ASP A 186 -13.37 47.46 7.57
N LEU A 187 -12.22 47.98 7.96
CA LEU A 187 -11.22 47.26 8.75
C LEU A 187 -11.43 47.59 10.23
N ASP A 188 -12.01 46.67 10.98
CA ASP A 188 -12.30 46.86 12.39
C ASP A 188 -11.16 46.36 13.27
N LEU A 189 -10.57 47.23 14.09
CA LEU A 189 -9.63 46.92 15.13
C LEU A 189 -10.24 47.22 16.49
N SER A 190 -10.61 46.24 17.28
CA SER A 190 -11.26 46.44 18.56
C SER A 190 -10.56 45.71 19.70
N SER A 191 -10.60 46.26 20.89
CA SER A 191 -10.08 45.66 22.12
C SER A 191 -10.91 46.10 23.32
N PRO A 192 -11.26 45.21 24.26
CA PRO A 192 -11.95 45.61 25.50
C PRO A 192 -11.07 46.43 26.44
N LYS A 193 -9.77 46.49 26.20
CA LYS A 193 -8.84 47.29 27.02
C LYS A 193 -8.23 48.45 26.25
N LYS A 194 -7.37 48.15 25.28
CA LYS A 194 -6.57 49.18 24.62
C LYS A 194 -6.09 48.73 23.24
N VAL A 195 -6.18 49.58 22.25
CA VAL A 195 -5.47 49.45 20.98
C VAL A 195 -4.31 50.43 21.00
N ASN A 196 -3.08 49.96 20.88
CA ASN A 196 -1.89 50.80 20.79
C ASN A 196 -1.38 50.78 19.36
N ILE A 197 -1.25 51.96 18.76
CA ILE A 197 -0.60 52.17 17.47
C ILE A 197 0.61 53.04 17.74
N GLN A 198 1.80 52.56 17.44
CA GLN A 198 3.05 53.26 17.69
C GLN A 198 3.93 53.27 16.45
N SER A 199 4.52 54.36 16.13
CA SER A 199 5.49 54.55 15.06
C SER A 199 6.64 55.42 15.56
N SER A 200 7.86 55.16 15.09
CA SER A 200 9.02 56.04 15.35
C SER A 200 8.98 57.33 14.56
N GLU A 201 8.19 57.43 13.50
CA GLU A 201 8.12 58.61 12.66
C GLU A 201 6.72 59.25 12.69
N LYS A 202 5.77 58.74 11.93
CA LYS A 202 4.42 59.24 11.82
C LYS A 202 3.37 58.14 11.87
N VAL A 203 2.26 58.42 12.50
CA VAL A 203 0.98 57.72 12.39
C VAL A 203 0.04 58.63 11.62
N ASN A 204 -0.38 58.22 10.42
CA ASN A 204 -1.38 58.94 9.64
C ASN A 204 -2.73 58.22 9.84
N LEU A 205 -3.70 58.91 10.36
CA LEU A 205 -5.09 58.46 10.49
C LEU A 205 -5.94 59.46 9.63
N PHE A 206 -6.60 58.91 8.63
CA PHE A 206 -7.43 59.71 7.71
C PHE A 206 -8.91 59.52 8.02
#